data_1e1216028c5561d50e435ae5e4320280
#
_entry.id   1e1216028c5561d50e435ae5e4320280
#
_cell.length_a   1.000
_cell.length_b   1.000
_cell.length_c   1.000
_cell.angle_alpha   90.00
_cell.angle_beta   90.00
_cell.angle_gamma   90.00
#
_symmetry.space_group_name_H-M   'P 1'
#
loop_
_entity.id
_entity.type
_entity.pdbx_description
1 polymer ?
#
loop_
_entity_poly.entity_id
_entity_poly.type
_entity_poly.pdbx_seq_one_letter_code
_entity_poly.pdbx_strand_id
1 'polypeptide(L)'
;MRVLVFGTYDTTMHPRVATIAEGLRANGVDVSECNAPLGLPTADRVAALARPSRIPAVLARIARRWLTLARLARNQPKPDVVLVGYMGHFDVHLARLLFRRTPIVLDHLIGASDTARDRRLDGGFRAGLMRLIDSAALRAADVVLVDTDEHLAALPALYRDRAVVVPVGAPTVWFAEPSTSDTEPLRVVFFGLYTPLQGAPVIGAALARLAGEPIAVTMVGHGQDEAATRSAAAANPAVTWLDWVPSKELPALVAGHDVCLGIFGTGTKALRVVPNKVFQGAAAGCAVVTSDTAPQRRALGAAALLVPPGDPAALADALRALAADRAELARLRAAGHRLAIARFAPDQVVGPLLDAIVTKVSC
;
A
#
# COMPACT_ATOMS: atom_id res chain seq x y z
N MET A 1 -12.72 2.29 -24.63
CA MET A 1 -13.23 2.76 -23.31
C MET A 1 -12.26 3.81 -22.79
N ARG A 2 -12.80 4.95 -22.32
CA ARG A 2 -12.02 6.03 -21.68
C ARG A 2 -12.25 6.06 -20.18
N VAL A 3 -11.17 6.00 -19.42
CA VAL A 3 -11.19 6.13 -17.96
C VAL A 3 -10.49 7.42 -17.56
N LEU A 4 -11.17 8.26 -16.78
CA LEU A 4 -10.61 9.46 -16.20
C LEU A 4 -10.20 9.17 -14.75
N VAL A 5 -8.90 9.18 -14.46
CA VAL A 5 -8.40 9.13 -13.07
C VAL A 5 -8.49 10.53 -12.47
N PHE A 6 -9.27 10.66 -11.40
CA PHE A 6 -9.68 11.96 -10.86
C PHE A 6 -9.39 12.08 -9.37
N GLY A 7 -8.84 13.21 -8.92
CA GLY A 7 -8.75 13.51 -7.50
C GLY A 7 -7.54 14.33 -7.07
N THR A 8 -7.36 14.36 -5.75
CA THR A 8 -6.26 15.08 -5.07
C THR A 8 -5.18 14.12 -4.57
N TYR A 9 -5.04 12.96 -5.21
CA TYR A 9 -4.08 11.92 -4.85
C TYR A 9 -2.63 12.35 -5.12
N ASP A 10 -1.69 11.63 -4.49
CA ASP A 10 -0.25 11.82 -4.67
C ASP A 10 0.40 10.46 -4.95
N THR A 11 0.82 10.23 -6.18
CA THR A 11 1.42 8.96 -6.64
C THR A 11 2.81 8.73 -6.10
N THR A 12 3.51 9.78 -5.64
CA THR A 12 4.84 9.66 -5.04
C THR A 12 4.76 9.07 -3.62
N MET A 13 3.67 9.37 -2.92
CA MET A 13 3.40 8.86 -1.58
C MET A 13 2.59 7.55 -1.58
N HIS A 14 1.75 7.36 -2.60
CA HIS A 14 0.83 6.23 -2.71
C HIS A 14 0.80 5.71 -4.15
N PRO A 15 1.66 4.73 -4.50
CA PRO A 15 1.84 4.28 -5.88
C PRO A 15 0.63 3.55 -6.47
N ARG A 16 -0.34 3.10 -5.65
CA ARG A 16 -1.49 2.30 -6.09
C ARG A 16 -2.25 2.91 -7.27
N VAL A 17 -2.52 4.23 -7.24
CA VAL A 17 -3.25 4.89 -8.32
C VAL A 17 -2.46 4.83 -9.63
N ALA A 18 -1.13 5.00 -9.57
CA ALA A 18 -0.26 4.85 -10.73
C ALA A 18 -0.27 3.41 -11.25
N THR A 19 -0.16 2.42 -10.36
CA THR A 19 -0.24 0.99 -10.72
C THR A 19 -1.54 0.65 -11.44
N ILE A 20 -2.69 1.14 -10.94
CA ILE A 20 -3.99 0.93 -11.60
C ILE A 20 -4.02 1.62 -12.97
N ALA A 21 -3.55 2.86 -13.07
CA ALA A 21 -3.51 3.59 -14.35
C ALA A 21 -2.59 2.93 -15.37
N GLU A 22 -1.40 2.45 -14.96
CA GLU A 22 -0.49 1.65 -15.78
C GLU A 22 -1.17 0.38 -16.29
N GLY A 23 -1.80 -0.36 -15.39
CA GLY A 23 -2.47 -1.61 -15.73
C GLY A 23 -3.64 -1.42 -16.70
N LEU A 24 -4.45 -0.39 -16.51
CA LEU A 24 -5.53 -0.06 -17.44
C LEU A 24 -4.98 0.28 -18.85
N ARG A 25 -3.91 1.08 -18.92
CA ARG A 25 -3.26 1.41 -20.21
C ARG A 25 -2.68 0.17 -20.89
N ALA A 26 -2.04 -0.70 -20.12
CA ALA A 26 -1.48 -1.97 -20.63
C ALA A 26 -2.56 -2.90 -21.20
N ASN A 27 -3.79 -2.82 -20.69
CA ASN A 27 -4.96 -3.53 -21.20
C ASN A 27 -5.75 -2.75 -22.28
N GLY A 28 -5.14 -1.73 -22.91
CA GLY A 28 -5.74 -1.01 -24.05
C GLY A 28 -6.82 0.00 -23.69
N VAL A 29 -6.93 0.39 -22.43
CA VAL A 29 -7.85 1.43 -21.98
C VAL A 29 -7.22 2.81 -22.18
N ASP A 30 -7.98 3.75 -22.76
CA ASP A 30 -7.58 5.15 -22.88
C ASP A 30 -7.71 5.84 -21.51
N VAL A 31 -6.56 6.07 -20.82
CA VAL A 31 -6.52 6.61 -19.48
C VAL A 31 -5.99 8.03 -19.49
N SER A 32 -6.85 8.98 -19.13
CA SER A 32 -6.48 10.38 -18.87
C SER A 32 -6.50 10.66 -17.36
N GLU A 33 -5.76 11.70 -16.95
CA GLU A 33 -5.63 12.06 -15.54
C GLU A 33 -6.06 13.52 -15.30
N CYS A 34 -6.93 13.71 -14.33
CA CYS A 34 -7.32 15.01 -13.80
C CYS A 34 -6.94 15.04 -12.31
N ASN A 35 -5.72 15.49 -12.03
CA ASN A 35 -5.14 15.44 -10.70
C ASN A 35 -4.65 16.82 -10.22
N ALA A 36 -4.97 17.14 -8.97
CA ALA A 36 -4.49 18.34 -8.27
C ALA A 36 -4.04 17.98 -6.84
N PRO A 37 -2.81 17.47 -6.65
CA PRO A 37 -2.37 16.91 -5.38
C PRO A 37 -2.62 17.86 -4.20
N LEU A 38 -3.19 17.31 -3.11
CA LEU A 38 -3.49 18.10 -1.91
C LEU A 38 -2.20 18.58 -1.22
N GLY A 39 -1.07 17.83 -1.41
CA GLY A 39 0.22 18.15 -0.83
C GLY A 39 0.21 18.14 0.71
N LEU A 40 -0.63 17.30 1.30
CA LEU A 40 -0.68 17.04 2.74
C LEU A 40 -0.45 15.55 2.98
N PRO A 41 0.61 15.16 3.71
CA PRO A 41 0.81 13.79 4.15
C PRO A 41 -0.42 13.25 4.90
N THR A 42 -0.65 11.95 4.84
CA THR A 42 -1.77 11.30 5.55
C THR A 42 -1.74 11.59 7.05
N ALA A 43 -0.53 11.66 7.64
CA ALA A 43 -0.34 12.04 9.04
C ALA A 43 -0.92 13.42 9.36
N ASP A 44 -0.67 14.41 8.49
CA ASP A 44 -1.14 15.79 8.68
C ASP A 44 -2.65 15.90 8.44
N ARG A 45 -3.20 15.14 7.49
CA ARG A 45 -4.66 15.06 7.28
C ARG A 45 -5.37 14.55 8.53
N VAL A 46 -4.85 13.48 9.14
CA VAL A 46 -5.38 12.90 10.37
C VAL A 46 -5.13 13.82 11.57
N ALA A 47 -3.94 14.42 11.68
CA ALA A 47 -3.62 15.37 12.75
C ALA A 47 -4.45 16.66 12.69
N ALA A 48 -4.85 17.11 11.48
CA ALA A 48 -5.74 18.26 11.32
C ALA A 48 -7.13 17.99 11.91
N LEU A 49 -7.63 16.75 11.79
CA LEU A 49 -8.88 16.33 12.43
C LEU A 49 -8.78 16.29 13.97
N ALA A 50 -7.56 16.13 14.50
CA ALA A 50 -7.30 16.21 15.95
C ALA A 50 -7.25 17.64 16.50
N ARG A 51 -7.09 18.65 15.62
CA ARG A 51 -6.99 20.08 16.00
C ARG A 51 -8.06 20.91 15.28
N PRO A 52 -9.20 21.19 15.93
CA PRO A 52 -10.33 21.91 15.30
C PRO A 52 -9.94 23.25 14.63
N SER A 53 -8.96 23.96 15.18
CA SER A 53 -8.44 25.22 14.63
C SER A 53 -7.79 25.07 13.23
N ARG A 54 -7.37 23.87 12.83
CA ARG A 54 -6.76 23.60 11.51
C ARG A 54 -7.78 23.17 10.45
N ILE A 55 -8.98 22.78 10.85
CA ILE A 55 -10.04 22.32 9.93
C ILE A 55 -10.36 23.36 8.86
N PRO A 56 -10.58 24.67 9.15
CA PRO A 56 -10.88 25.67 8.14
C PRO A 56 -9.79 25.78 7.07
N ALA A 57 -8.52 25.74 7.46
CA ALA A 57 -7.40 25.81 6.52
C ALA A 57 -7.35 24.59 5.58
N VAL A 58 -7.62 23.39 6.10
CA VAL A 58 -7.69 22.16 5.29
C VAL A 58 -8.86 22.21 4.32
N LEU A 59 -10.05 22.64 4.78
CA LEU A 59 -11.22 22.79 3.93
C LEU A 59 -11.00 23.84 2.82
N ALA A 60 -10.38 24.98 3.14
CA ALA A 60 -10.02 25.99 2.15
C ALA A 60 -9.03 25.44 1.10
N ARG A 61 -8.09 24.59 1.53
CA ARG A 61 -7.13 23.94 0.62
C ARG A 61 -7.84 22.92 -0.28
N ILE A 62 -8.73 22.10 0.27
CA ILE A 62 -9.57 21.17 -0.51
C ILE A 62 -10.40 21.96 -1.53
N ALA A 63 -11.09 23.02 -1.12
CA ALA A 63 -11.90 23.84 -2.00
C ALA A 63 -11.08 24.44 -3.18
N ARG A 64 -9.87 24.96 -2.90
CA ARG A 64 -8.97 25.45 -3.96
C ARG A 64 -8.58 24.34 -4.95
N ARG A 65 -8.26 23.13 -4.45
CA ARG A 65 -7.94 22.00 -5.32
C ARG A 65 -9.14 21.53 -6.12
N TRP A 66 -10.34 21.55 -5.54
CA TRP A 66 -11.57 21.24 -6.24
C TRP A 66 -11.88 22.24 -7.36
N LEU A 67 -11.63 23.53 -7.16
CA LEU A 67 -11.75 24.53 -8.24
C LEU A 67 -10.77 24.23 -9.39
N THR A 68 -9.55 23.81 -9.07
CA THR A 68 -8.56 23.38 -10.07
C THR A 68 -9.04 22.13 -10.81
N LEU A 69 -9.49 21.10 -10.09
CA LEU A 69 -10.03 19.87 -10.67
C LEU A 69 -11.23 20.15 -11.57
N ALA A 70 -12.17 21.01 -11.13
CA ALA A 70 -13.33 21.36 -11.92
C ALA A 70 -12.98 22.10 -13.23
N ARG A 71 -11.93 22.94 -13.21
CA ARG A 71 -11.40 23.58 -14.42
C ARG A 71 -10.74 22.58 -15.36
N LEU A 72 -9.89 21.71 -14.84
CA LEU A 72 -9.22 20.66 -15.61
C LEU A 72 -10.22 19.69 -16.23
N ALA A 73 -11.25 19.30 -15.47
CA ALA A 73 -12.28 18.36 -15.92
C ALA A 73 -13.10 18.89 -17.11
N ARG A 74 -13.30 20.22 -17.23
CA ARG A 74 -14.02 20.83 -18.36
C ARG A 74 -13.30 20.64 -19.70
N ASN A 75 -11.98 20.49 -19.66
CA ASN A 75 -11.15 20.32 -20.86
C ASN A 75 -10.87 18.84 -21.17
N GLN A 76 -11.39 17.90 -20.36
CA GLN A 76 -11.25 16.48 -20.63
C GLN A 76 -12.33 15.99 -21.59
N PRO A 77 -12.00 15.05 -22.49
CA PRO A 77 -13.01 14.30 -23.24
C PRO A 77 -13.97 13.62 -22.27
N LYS A 78 -15.23 13.48 -22.70
CA LYS A 78 -16.23 12.79 -21.85
C LYS A 78 -15.73 11.35 -21.53
N PRO A 79 -15.52 11.01 -20.25
CA PRO A 79 -15.10 9.68 -19.87
C PRO A 79 -16.27 8.70 -19.86
N ASP A 80 -15.98 7.43 -20.13
CA ASP A 80 -16.93 6.34 -19.94
C ASP A 80 -16.99 5.91 -18.46
N VAL A 81 -15.89 6.09 -17.73
CA VAL A 81 -15.77 5.80 -16.28
C VAL A 81 -14.87 6.85 -15.61
N VAL A 82 -15.22 7.25 -14.39
CA VAL A 82 -14.36 8.09 -13.53
C VAL A 82 -13.82 7.24 -12.38
N LEU A 83 -12.49 7.10 -12.30
CA LEU A 83 -11.80 6.44 -11.18
C LEU A 83 -11.31 7.50 -10.20
N VAL A 84 -11.90 7.55 -9.02
CA VAL A 84 -11.46 8.43 -7.94
C VAL A 84 -10.35 7.72 -7.16
N GLY A 85 -9.15 8.33 -7.17
CA GLY A 85 -7.95 7.75 -6.59
C GLY A 85 -7.99 7.65 -5.08
N TYR A 86 -7.05 6.87 -4.53
CA TYR A 86 -6.91 6.61 -3.10
C TYR A 86 -6.93 7.89 -2.25
N MET A 87 -7.55 7.83 -1.07
CA MET A 87 -7.86 8.97 -0.17
C MET A 87 -8.89 9.95 -0.75
N GLY A 88 -9.62 9.55 -1.78
CA GLY A 88 -10.62 10.36 -2.47
C GLY A 88 -11.99 10.45 -1.80
N HIS A 89 -12.09 10.26 -0.46
CA HIS A 89 -13.36 10.28 0.27
C HIS A 89 -14.16 11.58 0.09
N PHE A 90 -13.48 12.69 -0.13
CA PHE A 90 -14.13 13.98 -0.47
C PHE A 90 -14.26 14.15 -1.98
N ASP A 91 -13.24 13.76 -2.74
CA ASP A 91 -13.19 13.98 -4.19
C ASP A 91 -14.27 13.22 -4.95
N VAL A 92 -14.75 12.09 -4.41
CA VAL A 92 -15.86 11.32 -4.98
C VAL A 92 -17.16 12.13 -5.07
N HIS A 93 -17.39 13.06 -4.14
CA HIS A 93 -18.57 13.94 -4.19
C HIS A 93 -18.44 14.99 -5.28
N LEU A 94 -17.24 15.54 -5.49
CA LEU A 94 -16.99 16.44 -6.61
C LEU A 94 -17.11 15.69 -7.94
N ALA A 95 -16.56 14.48 -8.03
CA ALA A 95 -16.70 13.64 -9.21
C ALA A 95 -18.17 13.36 -9.53
N ARG A 96 -19.00 13.02 -8.52
CA ARG A 96 -20.44 12.79 -8.69
C ARG A 96 -21.18 14.04 -9.15
N LEU A 97 -20.76 15.22 -8.69
CA LEU A 97 -21.33 16.50 -9.11
C LEU A 97 -21.01 16.83 -10.57
N LEU A 98 -19.77 16.61 -11.00
CA LEU A 98 -19.29 16.95 -12.35
C LEU A 98 -19.72 15.90 -13.39
N PHE A 99 -19.76 14.62 -13.01
CA PHE A 99 -19.98 13.47 -13.90
C PHE A 99 -21.24 12.69 -13.51
N ARG A 100 -22.40 13.36 -13.46
CA ARG A 100 -23.65 12.83 -12.90
C ARG A 100 -24.14 11.52 -13.55
N ARG A 101 -23.82 11.31 -14.83
CA ARG A 101 -24.30 10.16 -15.63
C ARG A 101 -23.18 9.15 -15.95
N THR A 102 -21.98 9.40 -15.48
CA THR A 102 -20.82 8.52 -15.70
C THR A 102 -20.63 7.64 -14.46
N PRO A 103 -20.43 6.34 -14.61
CA PRO A 103 -20.08 5.47 -13.51
C PRO A 103 -18.84 5.93 -12.75
N ILE A 104 -18.92 5.93 -11.42
CA ILE A 104 -17.82 6.33 -10.54
C ILE A 104 -17.28 5.13 -9.79
N VAL A 105 -16.00 4.87 -9.96
CA VAL A 105 -15.21 3.90 -9.21
C VAL A 105 -14.47 4.64 -8.10
N LEU A 106 -14.60 4.23 -6.86
CA LEU A 106 -13.85 4.77 -5.73
C LEU A 106 -12.79 3.78 -5.27
N ASP A 107 -11.52 4.17 -5.35
CA ASP A 107 -10.44 3.43 -4.71
C ASP A 107 -10.46 3.71 -3.19
N HIS A 108 -11.31 2.95 -2.49
CA HIS A 108 -11.50 3.09 -1.05
C HIS A 108 -10.33 2.54 -0.26
N LEU A 109 -9.73 1.46 -0.73
CA LEU A 109 -8.60 0.72 -0.15
C LEU A 109 -8.81 0.41 1.34
N ILE A 110 -8.73 1.42 2.20
CA ILE A 110 -8.89 1.34 3.66
C ILE A 110 -9.72 2.53 4.13
N GLY A 111 -10.71 2.28 5.00
CA GLY A 111 -11.55 3.33 5.58
C GLY A 111 -10.76 4.35 6.40
N ALA A 112 -11.25 5.58 6.43
CA ALA A 112 -10.70 6.64 7.28
C ALA A 112 -10.80 6.27 8.78
N SER A 113 -11.88 5.57 9.16
CA SER A 113 -12.10 5.05 10.51
C SER A 113 -11.04 4.03 10.94
N ASP A 114 -10.63 3.11 10.05
CA ASP A 114 -9.59 2.12 10.33
C ASP A 114 -8.21 2.76 10.42
N THR A 115 -7.96 3.77 9.59
CA THR A 115 -6.71 4.54 9.63
C THR A 115 -6.57 5.35 10.92
N ALA A 116 -7.68 5.94 11.42
CA ALA A 116 -7.69 6.65 12.70
C ALA A 116 -7.44 5.71 13.88
N ARG A 117 -8.04 4.51 13.85
CA ARG A 117 -7.85 3.47 14.88
C ARG A 117 -6.40 3.00 14.95
N ASP A 118 -5.77 2.69 13.83
CA ASP A 118 -4.34 2.28 13.77
C ASP A 118 -3.42 3.31 14.42
N ARG A 119 -3.75 4.59 14.30
CA ARG A 119 -2.99 5.70 14.89
C ARG A 119 -3.41 6.07 16.31
N ARG A 120 -4.28 5.26 16.95
CA ARG A 120 -4.84 5.50 18.30
C ARG A 120 -5.56 6.85 18.44
N LEU A 121 -6.24 7.29 17.38
CA LEU A 121 -6.98 8.55 17.31
C LEU A 121 -8.50 8.34 17.24
N ASP A 122 -8.99 7.18 17.68
CA ASP A 122 -10.37 6.68 17.51
C ASP A 122 -11.31 7.01 18.67
N GLY A 123 -11.03 8.04 19.45
CA GLY A 123 -11.87 8.43 20.60
C GLY A 123 -13.28 8.92 20.20
N GLY A 124 -14.34 8.28 20.72
CA GLY A 124 -15.73 8.74 20.80
C GLY A 124 -16.32 9.37 19.52
N PHE A 125 -16.64 10.67 19.57
CA PHE A 125 -17.28 11.44 18.49
C PHE A 125 -16.51 11.39 17.16
N ARG A 126 -15.17 11.34 17.21
CA ARG A 126 -14.30 11.28 16.02
C ARG A 126 -14.48 10.00 15.21
N ALA A 127 -14.62 8.87 15.89
CA ALA A 127 -14.88 7.58 15.23
C ALA A 127 -16.23 7.59 14.50
N GLY A 128 -17.25 8.25 15.09
CA GLY A 128 -18.55 8.46 14.45
C GLY A 128 -18.45 9.31 13.18
N LEU A 129 -17.71 10.41 13.25
CA LEU A 129 -17.49 11.32 12.10
C LEU A 129 -16.73 10.59 10.97
N MET A 130 -15.68 9.82 11.28
CA MET A 130 -14.94 9.06 10.27
C MET A 130 -15.83 8.03 9.58
N ARG A 131 -16.66 7.30 10.33
CA ARG A 131 -17.63 6.36 9.74
C ARG A 131 -18.67 7.06 8.86
N LEU A 132 -19.08 8.27 9.23
CA LEU A 132 -20.00 9.05 8.40
C LEU A 132 -19.34 9.45 7.07
N ILE A 133 -18.08 9.91 7.11
CA ILE A 133 -17.28 10.25 5.91
C ILE A 133 -17.12 9.02 5.02
N ASP A 134 -16.73 7.87 5.59
CA ASP A 134 -16.61 6.61 4.85
C ASP A 134 -17.95 6.22 4.20
N SER A 135 -19.04 6.24 4.97
CA SER A 135 -20.38 5.90 4.45
C SER A 135 -20.88 6.84 3.36
N ALA A 136 -20.59 8.14 3.48
CA ALA A 136 -20.95 9.12 2.46
C ALA A 136 -20.18 8.89 1.17
N ALA A 137 -18.86 8.62 1.26
CA ALA A 137 -18.02 8.31 0.12
C ALA A 137 -18.45 7.02 -0.60
N LEU A 138 -18.69 5.96 0.17
CA LEU A 138 -19.20 4.69 -0.35
C LEU A 138 -20.55 4.86 -1.06
N ARG A 139 -21.47 5.67 -0.52
CA ARG A 139 -22.76 5.94 -1.14
C ARG A 139 -22.65 6.65 -2.48
N ALA A 140 -21.63 7.51 -2.64
CA ALA A 140 -21.44 8.30 -3.86
C ALA A 140 -20.81 7.49 -5.01
N ALA A 141 -20.22 6.31 -4.75
CA ALA A 141 -19.59 5.47 -5.75
C ALA A 141 -20.54 4.41 -6.32
N ASP A 142 -20.37 4.03 -7.59
CA ASP A 142 -21.07 2.91 -8.23
C ASP A 142 -20.29 1.59 -8.08
N VAL A 143 -18.96 1.67 -8.07
CA VAL A 143 -18.05 0.56 -7.78
C VAL A 143 -17.07 1.00 -6.70
N VAL A 144 -16.77 0.11 -5.75
CA VAL A 144 -15.82 0.36 -4.65
C VAL A 144 -14.65 -0.61 -4.77
N LEU A 145 -13.42 -0.12 -4.77
CA LEU A 145 -12.24 -0.97 -4.77
C LEU A 145 -11.72 -1.11 -3.35
N VAL A 146 -11.44 -2.35 -2.97
CA VAL A 146 -10.69 -2.72 -1.76
C VAL A 146 -9.52 -3.62 -2.17
N ASP A 147 -8.54 -3.83 -1.29
CA ASP A 147 -7.32 -4.57 -1.64
C ASP A 147 -7.32 -6.02 -1.15
N THR A 148 -8.17 -6.37 -0.18
CA THR A 148 -8.26 -7.70 0.41
C THR A 148 -9.70 -8.14 0.68
N ASP A 149 -9.93 -9.46 0.79
CA ASP A 149 -11.22 -10.01 1.18
C ASP A 149 -11.61 -9.58 2.60
N GLU A 150 -10.63 -9.37 3.48
CA GLU A 150 -10.85 -8.86 4.84
C GLU A 150 -11.41 -7.43 4.82
N HIS A 151 -10.94 -6.59 3.90
CA HIS A 151 -11.51 -5.26 3.72
C HIS A 151 -12.88 -5.32 3.06
N LEU A 152 -13.10 -6.22 2.09
CA LEU A 152 -14.43 -6.48 1.54
C LEU A 152 -15.41 -6.91 2.63
N ALA A 153 -15.03 -7.88 3.46
CA ALA A 153 -15.85 -8.35 4.58
C ALA A 153 -16.14 -7.28 5.64
N ALA A 154 -15.20 -6.32 5.81
CA ALA A 154 -15.35 -5.20 6.75
C ALA A 154 -16.28 -4.09 6.24
N LEU A 155 -16.58 -4.03 4.95
CA LEU A 155 -17.55 -3.07 4.42
C LEU A 155 -18.95 -3.34 4.97
N PRO A 156 -19.79 -2.31 5.18
CA PRO A 156 -21.20 -2.50 5.46
C PRO A 156 -21.87 -3.34 4.37
N ALA A 157 -22.74 -4.27 4.74
CA ALA A 157 -23.37 -5.25 3.82
C ALA A 157 -23.97 -4.59 2.57
N LEU A 158 -24.60 -3.41 2.73
CA LEU A 158 -25.20 -2.62 1.64
C LEU A 158 -24.24 -2.29 0.48
N TYR A 159 -22.91 -2.30 0.72
CA TYR A 159 -21.93 -1.89 -0.28
C TYR A 159 -21.11 -3.05 -0.83
N ARG A 160 -21.22 -4.29 -0.28
CA ARG A 160 -20.39 -5.43 -0.67
C ARG A 160 -20.64 -5.89 -2.10
N ASP A 161 -21.90 -5.87 -2.54
CA ASP A 161 -22.28 -6.32 -3.88
C ASP A 161 -21.73 -5.44 -5.02
N ARG A 162 -21.25 -4.24 -4.72
CA ARG A 162 -20.60 -3.35 -5.67
C ARG A 162 -19.14 -3.12 -5.36
N ALA A 163 -18.59 -3.87 -4.42
CA ALA A 163 -17.18 -3.82 -4.08
C ALA A 163 -16.41 -4.92 -4.81
N VAL A 164 -15.19 -4.57 -5.24
CA VAL A 164 -14.29 -5.44 -5.98
C VAL A 164 -12.94 -5.46 -5.29
N VAL A 165 -12.40 -6.66 -5.12
CA VAL A 165 -11.04 -6.83 -4.58
C VAL A 165 -10.04 -6.66 -5.71
N VAL A 166 -9.23 -5.61 -5.62
CA VAL A 166 -8.12 -5.31 -6.52
C VAL A 166 -6.86 -5.22 -5.69
N PRO A 167 -5.93 -6.17 -5.80
CA PRO A 167 -4.67 -6.14 -5.05
C PRO A 167 -3.89 -4.86 -5.29
N VAL A 168 -2.98 -4.53 -4.39
CA VAL A 168 -2.16 -3.30 -4.54
C VAL A 168 -1.20 -3.43 -5.72
N GLY A 169 -0.57 -4.59 -5.89
CA GLY A 169 0.41 -4.82 -6.94
C GLY A 169 1.72 -4.05 -6.75
N ALA A 170 2.55 -4.09 -7.78
CA ALA A 170 3.80 -3.34 -7.84
C ALA A 170 3.86 -2.56 -9.17
N PRO A 171 4.26 -1.26 -9.16
CA PRO A 171 4.54 -0.52 -10.39
C PRO A 171 5.60 -1.19 -11.25
N THR A 172 5.54 -1.02 -12.57
CA THR A 172 6.46 -1.67 -13.53
C THR A 172 7.94 -1.44 -13.21
N VAL A 173 8.29 -0.28 -12.66
CA VAL A 173 9.67 0.08 -12.28
C VAL A 173 10.29 -0.83 -11.19
N TRP A 174 9.49 -1.64 -10.49
CA TRP A 174 9.94 -2.57 -9.47
C TRP A 174 10.36 -3.94 -10.01
N PHE A 175 10.01 -4.27 -11.25
CA PHE A 175 10.30 -5.57 -11.83
C PHE A 175 11.75 -5.61 -12.30
N ALA A 176 12.59 -6.26 -11.52
CA ALA A 176 14.01 -6.49 -11.79
C ALA A 176 14.31 -7.98 -11.73
N GLU A 177 15.21 -8.44 -12.60
CA GLU A 177 15.67 -9.83 -12.54
C GLU A 177 16.33 -10.13 -11.20
N PRO A 178 16.01 -11.28 -10.57
CA PRO A 178 16.64 -11.68 -9.31
C PRO A 178 18.16 -11.74 -9.46
N SER A 179 18.90 -11.03 -8.62
CA SER A 179 20.36 -11.10 -8.59
C SER A 179 20.80 -12.52 -8.23
N THR A 180 21.83 -13.03 -8.88
CA THR A 180 22.40 -14.37 -8.62
C THR A 180 23.50 -14.37 -7.56
N SER A 181 23.59 -13.32 -6.74
CA SER A 181 24.66 -13.20 -5.74
C SER A 181 24.51 -14.23 -4.63
N ASP A 182 25.36 -15.23 -4.64
CA ASP A 182 25.53 -16.25 -3.57
C ASP A 182 26.52 -15.79 -2.48
N THR A 183 26.82 -14.49 -2.41
CA THR A 183 27.86 -13.96 -1.52
C THR A 183 27.32 -13.69 -0.11
N GLU A 184 28.16 -13.96 0.89
CA GLU A 184 27.96 -13.46 2.26
C GLU A 184 28.33 -11.96 2.35
N PRO A 185 27.67 -11.21 3.25
CA PRO A 185 26.57 -11.59 4.14
C PRO A 185 25.22 -11.67 3.42
N LEU A 186 24.21 -12.32 4.05
CA LEU A 186 22.81 -12.22 3.63
C LEU A 186 22.35 -10.76 3.74
N ARG A 187 21.90 -10.15 2.65
CA ARG A 187 21.48 -8.74 2.61
C ARG A 187 19.96 -8.63 2.78
N VAL A 188 19.54 -8.01 3.85
CA VAL A 188 18.14 -7.87 4.23
C VAL A 188 17.74 -6.40 4.16
N VAL A 189 16.60 -6.08 3.57
CA VAL A 189 16.05 -4.72 3.53
C VAL A 189 14.66 -4.64 4.14
N PHE A 190 14.43 -3.58 4.92
CA PHE A 190 13.11 -3.09 5.28
C PHE A 190 12.98 -1.64 4.82
N PHE A 191 11.85 -1.26 4.27
CA PHE A 191 11.55 0.13 3.88
C PHE A 191 10.11 0.53 4.18
N GLY A 192 9.91 1.76 4.62
CA GLY A 192 8.59 2.34 4.88
C GLY A 192 8.52 3.18 6.14
N LEU A 193 7.32 3.67 6.46
CA LEU A 193 7.09 4.46 7.66
C LEU A 193 7.06 3.54 8.89
N TYR A 194 7.77 3.92 9.96
CA TYR A 194 7.76 3.17 11.22
C TYR A 194 6.49 3.47 12.02
N THR A 195 5.43 2.73 11.71
CA THR A 195 4.11 2.83 12.35
C THR A 195 3.74 1.49 13.00
N PRO A 196 2.76 1.43 13.90
CA PRO A 196 2.32 0.19 14.55
C PRO A 196 1.96 -0.93 13.57
N LEU A 197 1.36 -0.58 12.43
CA LEU A 197 1.09 -1.52 11.35
C LEU A 197 2.35 -2.27 10.89
N GLN A 198 3.47 -1.57 10.80
CA GLN A 198 4.72 -2.14 10.28
C GLN A 198 5.36 -3.11 11.28
N GLY A 199 5.16 -2.90 12.59
CA GLY A 199 5.81 -3.68 13.63
C GLY A 199 7.33 -3.50 13.64
N ALA A 200 7.83 -2.32 13.33
CA ALA A 200 9.26 -2.06 13.25
C ALA A 200 10.02 -2.37 14.55
N PRO A 201 9.48 -2.16 15.77
CA PRO A 201 10.13 -2.63 17.01
C PRO A 201 10.31 -4.15 17.09
N VAL A 202 9.40 -4.94 16.49
CA VAL A 202 9.55 -6.41 16.39
C VAL A 202 10.75 -6.75 15.49
N ILE A 203 10.89 -6.03 14.37
CA ILE A 203 12.08 -6.16 13.51
C ILE A 203 13.32 -5.81 14.32
N GLY A 204 13.36 -4.67 15.02
CA GLY A 204 14.48 -4.25 15.85
C GLY A 204 14.90 -5.31 16.87
N ALA A 205 13.93 -5.91 17.57
CA ALA A 205 14.19 -6.99 18.52
C ALA A 205 14.71 -8.28 17.86
N ALA A 206 14.27 -8.59 16.64
CA ALA A 206 14.83 -9.69 15.86
C ALA A 206 16.28 -9.40 15.45
N LEU A 207 16.57 -8.18 15.00
CA LEU A 207 17.92 -7.77 14.61
C LEU A 207 18.92 -7.83 15.76
N ALA A 208 18.52 -7.50 16.98
CA ALA A 208 19.37 -7.67 18.17
C ALA A 208 19.81 -9.12 18.38
N ARG A 209 18.91 -10.07 18.06
CA ARG A 209 19.20 -11.53 18.17
C ARG A 209 20.16 -12.04 17.09
N LEU A 210 20.34 -11.26 16.02
CA LEU A 210 21.21 -11.58 14.89
C LEU A 210 22.59 -10.89 14.98
N ALA A 211 22.93 -10.29 16.12
CA ALA A 211 24.21 -9.65 16.33
C ALA A 211 25.38 -10.66 16.18
N GLY A 212 26.36 -10.33 15.35
CA GLY A 212 27.52 -11.18 15.07
C GLY A 212 27.30 -12.25 14.00
N GLU A 213 26.10 -12.35 13.43
CA GLU A 213 25.82 -13.27 12.31
C GLU A 213 26.13 -12.64 10.95
N PRO A 214 26.39 -13.44 9.90
CA PRO A 214 26.70 -12.93 8.57
C PRO A 214 25.45 -12.41 7.85
N ILE A 215 24.73 -11.49 8.49
CA ILE A 215 23.48 -10.88 8.01
C ILE A 215 23.60 -9.35 8.09
N ALA A 216 23.65 -8.69 6.95
CA ALA A 216 23.66 -7.24 6.83
C ALA A 216 22.24 -6.71 6.60
N VAL A 217 21.82 -5.72 7.38
CA VAL A 217 20.45 -5.22 7.33
C VAL A 217 20.42 -3.74 7.01
N THR A 218 19.60 -3.35 6.02
CA THR A 218 19.29 -1.96 5.69
C THR A 218 17.87 -1.62 6.11
N MET A 219 17.73 -0.68 7.04
CA MET A 219 16.47 -0.18 7.56
C MET A 219 16.22 1.22 7.00
N VAL A 220 15.24 1.34 6.06
CA VAL A 220 14.93 2.61 5.36
C VAL A 220 13.63 3.19 5.87
N GLY A 221 13.65 4.45 6.29
CA GLY A 221 12.47 5.22 6.67
C GLY A 221 12.54 5.80 8.08
N HIS A 222 11.45 6.44 8.46
CA HIS A 222 11.27 7.10 9.76
C HIS A 222 9.82 6.99 10.22
N GLY A 223 9.55 7.36 11.46
CA GLY A 223 8.16 7.37 11.98
C GLY A 223 8.08 7.30 13.49
N GLN A 224 6.84 7.15 13.99
CA GLN A 224 6.55 7.22 15.43
C GLN A 224 7.25 6.12 16.26
N ASP A 225 7.53 4.96 15.66
CA ASP A 225 8.15 3.81 16.34
C ASP A 225 9.67 3.74 16.10
N GLU A 226 10.28 4.76 15.47
CA GLU A 226 11.71 4.74 15.11
C GLU A 226 12.61 4.62 16.33
N ALA A 227 12.41 5.45 17.35
CA ALA A 227 13.24 5.43 18.56
C ALA A 227 13.18 4.06 19.26
N ALA A 228 12.00 3.47 19.35
CA ALA A 228 11.80 2.13 19.93
C ALA A 228 12.48 1.05 19.07
N THR A 229 12.44 1.17 17.75
CA THR A 229 13.07 0.23 16.81
C THR A 229 14.59 0.27 16.90
N ARG A 230 15.18 1.47 16.89
CA ARG A 230 16.64 1.66 17.03
C ARG A 230 17.13 1.15 18.39
N SER A 231 16.39 1.45 19.46
CA SER A 231 16.71 0.96 20.81
C SER A 231 16.67 -0.57 20.89
N ALA A 232 15.65 -1.19 20.29
CA ALA A 232 15.52 -2.65 20.26
C ALA A 232 16.65 -3.34 19.48
N ALA A 233 17.18 -2.70 18.41
CA ALA A 233 18.24 -3.22 17.57
C ALA A 233 19.65 -2.85 18.05
N ALA A 234 19.81 -2.11 19.15
CA ALA A 234 21.08 -1.47 19.54
C ALA A 234 22.25 -2.44 19.72
N ALA A 235 21.98 -3.71 20.04
CA ALA A 235 23.01 -4.74 20.18
C ALA A 235 23.64 -5.20 18.83
N ASN A 236 23.05 -4.84 17.68
CA ASN A 236 23.51 -5.29 16.37
C ASN A 236 24.16 -4.14 15.57
N PRO A 237 25.49 -4.07 15.45
CA PRO A 237 26.18 -3.02 14.69
C PRO A 237 26.09 -3.21 13.16
N ALA A 238 25.61 -4.36 12.66
CA ALA A 238 25.49 -4.65 11.24
C ALA A 238 24.21 -4.04 10.61
N VAL A 239 23.50 -3.16 11.35
CA VAL A 239 22.29 -2.48 10.86
C VAL A 239 22.66 -1.12 10.30
N THR A 240 22.38 -0.93 9.00
CA THR A 240 22.49 0.36 8.32
C THR A 240 21.14 1.08 8.37
N TRP A 241 21.13 2.32 8.82
CA TRP A 241 19.93 3.16 8.94
C TRP A 241 19.94 4.26 7.90
N LEU A 242 18.89 4.32 7.08
CA LEU A 242 18.67 5.36 6.07
C LEU A 242 17.32 6.03 6.36
N ASP A 243 17.34 7.33 6.65
CA ASP A 243 16.11 8.06 7.00
C ASP A 243 15.15 8.16 5.82
N TRP A 244 15.69 8.36 4.61
CA TRP A 244 14.90 8.48 3.40
C TRP A 244 15.71 8.07 2.17
N VAL A 245 15.02 7.42 1.22
CA VAL A 245 15.55 7.15 -0.13
C VAL A 245 14.53 7.67 -1.14
N PRO A 246 14.96 8.44 -2.16
CA PRO A 246 14.07 8.91 -3.21
C PRO A 246 13.31 7.75 -3.87
N SER A 247 12.04 7.96 -4.15
CA SER A 247 11.16 6.90 -4.70
C SER A 247 11.67 6.30 -6.03
N LYS A 248 12.46 7.06 -6.79
CA LYS A 248 13.08 6.60 -8.04
C LYS A 248 14.29 5.67 -7.81
N GLU A 249 14.96 5.78 -6.67
CA GLU A 249 16.16 5.00 -6.31
C GLU A 249 15.79 3.76 -5.48
N LEU A 250 14.64 3.79 -4.83
CA LEU A 250 14.20 2.73 -3.94
C LEU A 250 14.08 1.34 -4.61
N PRO A 251 13.55 1.20 -5.85
CA PRO A 251 13.52 -0.09 -6.53
C PRO A 251 14.90 -0.71 -6.72
N ALA A 252 15.89 0.07 -7.16
CA ALA A 252 17.27 -0.40 -7.35
C ALA A 252 17.93 -0.77 -6.02
N LEU A 253 17.71 0.02 -4.97
CA LEU A 253 18.18 -0.30 -3.63
C LEU A 253 17.63 -1.65 -3.18
N VAL A 254 16.32 -1.88 -3.29
CA VAL A 254 15.68 -3.12 -2.85
C VAL A 254 16.15 -4.31 -3.69
N ALA A 255 16.24 -4.17 -5.02
CA ALA A 255 16.76 -5.21 -5.91
C ALA A 255 18.21 -5.62 -5.59
N GLY A 256 18.97 -4.73 -4.97
CA GLY A 256 20.33 -5.02 -4.44
C GLY A 256 20.36 -5.89 -3.19
N HIS A 257 19.22 -6.32 -2.63
CA HIS A 257 19.14 -7.15 -1.42
C HIS A 257 18.59 -8.55 -1.73
N ASP A 258 18.85 -9.48 -0.83
CA ASP A 258 18.43 -10.87 -0.98
C ASP A 258 17.05 -11.12 -0.38
N VAL A 259 16.74 -10.42 0.71
CA VAL A 259 15.48 -10.55 1.47
C VAL A 259 14.83 -9.18 1.65
N CYS A 260 13.53 -9.11 1.38
CA CYS A 260 12.69 -7.96 1.70
C CYS A 260 11.74 -8.30 2.85
N LEU A 261 11.78 -7.50 3.93
CA LEU A 261 10.90 -7.66 5.08
C LEU A 261 9.54 -6.98 4.83
N GLY A 262 8.46 -7.71 5.11
CA GLY A 262 7.09 -7.21 5.07
C GLY A 262 6.70 -6.42 6.32
N ILE A 263 5.59 -6.81 6.96
CA ILE A 263 5.08 -6.20 8.20
C ILE A 263 4.94 -7.26 9.29
N PHE A 264 5.10 -6.84 10.56
CA PHE A 264 5.07 -7.71 11.74
C PHE A 264 4.20 -7.16 12.87
N GLY A 265 3.39 -6.14 12.59
CA GLY A 265 2.42 -5.58 13.54
C GLY A 265 1.31 -6.57 13.86
N THR A 266 0.73 -6.43 15.08
CA THR A 266 -0.34 -7.30 15.62
C THR A 266 -1.70 -6.61 15.64
N GLY A 267 -1.76 -5.33 15.26
CA GLY A 267 -3.01 -4.56 15.23
C GLY A 267 -3.99 -5.09 14.16
N THR A 268 -5.28 -4.84 14.37
CA THR A 268 -6.35 -5.29 13.47
C THR A 268 -6.08 -4.94 12.00
N LYS A 269 -5.51 -3.77 11.74
CA LYS A 269 -5.16 -3.33 10.39
C LYS A 269 -4.04 -4.18 9.80
N ALA A 270 -2.98 -4.46 10.59
CA ALA A 270 -1.85 -5.28 10.14
C ALA A 270 -2.29 -6.71 9.76
N LEU A 271 -3.31 -7.25 10.43
CA LEU A 271 -3.84 -8.58 10.16
C LEU A 271 -4.76 -8.66 8.93
N ARG A 272 -5.11 -7.53 8.31
CA ARG A 272 -6.08 -7.45 7.20
C ARG A 272 -5.49 -6.98 5.87
N VAL A 273 -4.23 -6.59 5.84
CA VAL A 273 -3.59 -6.01 4.64
C VAL A 273 -2.46 -6.89 4.11
N VAL A 274 -2.18 -6.72 2.82
CA VAL A 274 -0.89 -7.05 2.21
C VAL A 274 -0.20 -5.74 1.85
N PRO A 275 0.91 -5.37 2.50
CA PRO A 275 1.53 -4.05 2.31
C PRO A 275 2.26 -3.95 0.98
N ASN A 276 2.38 -2.72 0.44
CA ASN A 276 3.05 -2.44 -0.83
C ASN A 276 4.42 -3.13 -0.96
N LYS A 277 5.23 -3.08 0.11
CA LYS A 277 6.58 -3.64 0.11
C LYS A 277 6.65 -5.15 -0.14
N VAL A 278 5.58 -5.88 0.16
CA VAL A 278 5.50 -7.34 -0.13
C VAL A 278 5.41 -7.55 -1.64
N PHE A 279 4.55 -6.80 -2.33
CA PHE A 279 4.44 -6.85 -3.79
C PHE A 279 5.72 -6.34 -4.45
N GLN A 280 6.24 -5.23 -3.96
CA GLN A 280 7.44 -4.57 -4.47
C GLN A 280 8.70 -5.40 -4.25
N GLY A 281 8.87 -6.01 -3.07
CA GLY A 281 10.00 -6.89 -2.77
C GLY A 281 10.01 -8.14 -3.63
N ALA A 282 8.84 -8.77 -3.84
CA ALA A 282 8.71 -9.90 -4.75
C ALA A 282 9.03 -9.51 -6.21
N ALA A 283 8.52 -8.36 -6.68
CA ALA A 283 8.80 -7.83 -8.01
C ALA A 283 10.29 -7.49 -8.21
N ALA A 284 10.96 -6.99 -7.17
CA ALA A 284 12.39 -6.68 -7.17
C ALA A 284 13.29 -7.93 -7.07
N GLY A 285 12.72 -9.14 -7.06
CA GLY A 285 13.47 -10.39 -7.01
C GLY A 285 14.05 -10.75 -5.64
N CYS A 286 13.52 -10.14 -4.55
CA CYS A 286 13.86 -10.53 -3.18
C CYS A 286 13.03 -11.72 -2.70
N ALA A 287 13.58 -12.54 -1.81
CA ALA A 287 12.78 -13.43 -0.97
C ALA A 287 11.98 -12.56 0.01
N VAL A 288 10.67 -12.76 0.07
CA VAL A 288 9.81 -12.00 0.99
C VAL A 288 9.68 -12.77 2.31
N VAL A 289 9.98 -12.09 3.42
CA VAL A 289 9.70 -12.57 4.78
C VAL A 289 8.70 -11.63 5.42
N THR A 290 7.53 -12.14 5.83
CA THR A 290 6.45 -11.30 6.38
C THR A 290 5.61 -12.08 7.38
N SER A 291 4.64 -11.41 8.05
CA SER A 291 3.81 -12.10 9.03
C SER A 291 2.79 -13.05 8.39
N ASP A 292 2.52 -14.14 9.09
CA ASP A 292 1.55 -15.16 8.73
C ASP A 292 0.14 -14.68 9.05
N THR A 293 -0.47 -14.00 8.09
CA THR A 293 -1.87 -13.54 8.15
C THR A 293 -2.68 -14.10 6.99
N ALA A 294 -4.00 -14.17 7.14
CA ALA A 294 -4.87 -14.73 6.10
C ALA A 294 -4.68 -14.05 4.72
N PRO A 295 -4.67 -12.70 4.60
CA PRO A 295 -4.46 -12.04 3.32
C PRO A 295 -3.06 -12.33 2.74
N GLN A 296 -2.01 -12.36 3.56
CA GLN A 296 -0.66 -12.62 3.10
C GLN A 296 -0.49 -14.08 2.65
N ARG A 297 -1.07 -15.04 3.37
CA ARG A 297 -1.11 -16.45 2.92
C ARG A 297 -1.80 -16.60 1.55
N ARG A 298 -2.94 -15.95 1.34
CA ARG A 298 -3.65 -16.02 0.06
C ARG A 298 -2.86 -15.36 -1.08
N ALA A 299 -2.21 -14.25 -0.79
CA ALA A 299 -1.46 -13.51 -1.81
C ALA A 299 -0.19 -14.24 -2.23
N LEU A 300 0.55 -14.81 -1.26
CA LEU A 300 1.93 -15.27 -1.46
C LEU A 300 2.07 -16.81 -1.51
N GLY A 301 1.24 -17.55 -0.76
CA GLY A 301 1.34 -19.01 -0.67
C GLY A 301 2.76 -19.45 -0.28
N ALA A 302 3.29 -20.42 -1.01
CA ALA A 302 4.65 -20.96 -0.80
C ALA A 302 5.77 -20.09 -1.43
N ALA A 303 5.43 -18.93 -1.99
CA ALA A 303 6.40 -18.04 -2.62
C ALA A 303 7.04 -17.04 -1.63
N ALA A 304 6.70 -17.13 -0.35
CA ALA A 304 7.27 -16.29 0.72
C ALA A 304 7.46 -17.12 1.99
N LEU A 305 8.31 -16.63 2.88
CA LEU A 305 8.47 -17.18 4.21
C LEU A 305 7.61 -16.42 5.20
N LEU A 306 6.66 -17.11 5.83
CA LEU A 306 5.68 -16.53 6.73
C LEU A 306 6.05 -16.87 8.19
N VAL A 307 6.08 -15.86 9.06
CA VAL A 307 6.38 -16.01 10.49
C VAL A 307 5.20 -15.45 11.33
N PRO A 308 4.99 -15.92 12.56
CA PRO A 308 3.94 -15.38 13.43
C PRO A 308 4.08 -13.87 13.59
N PRO A 309 2.96 -13.10 13.50
CA PRO A 309 2.99 -11.66 13.72
C PRO A 309 3.41 -11.34 15.17
N GLY A 310 4.26 -10.33 15.34
CA GLY A 310 4.73 -9.91 16.66
C GLY A 310 5.81 -10.80 17.27
N ASP A 311 6.34 -11.79 16.56
CA ASP A 311 7.35 -12.71 17.08
C ASP A 311 8.77 -12.40 16.55
N PRO A 312 9.63 -11.72 17.33
CA PRO A 312 10.98 -11.40 16.91
C PRO A 312 11.92 -12.63 16.90
N ALA A 313 11.61 -13.68 17.67
CA ALA A 313 12.42 -14.90 17.66
C ALA A 313 12.20 -15.66 16.36
N ALA A 314 10.94 -15.89 15.98
CA ALA A 314 10.60 -16.54 14.72
C ALA A 314 11.16 -15.78 13.51
N LEU A 315 11.15 -14.43 13.53
CA LEU A 315 11.74 -13.63 12.47
C LEU A 315 13.28 -13.82 12.41
N ALA A 316 13.97 -13.81 13.56
CA ALA A 316 15.42 -14.03 13.60
C ALA A 316 15.77 -15.44 13.10
N ASP A 317 15.04 -16.47 13.53
CA ASP A 317 15.26 -17.85 13.11
C ASP A 317 15.02 -18.06 11.61
N ALA A 318 13.99 -17.38 11.06
CA ALA A 318 13.73 -17.36 9.61
C ALA A 318 14.92 -16.78 8.81
N LEU A 319 15.48 -15.65 9.28
CA LEU A 319 16.62 -15.02 8.61
C LEU A 319 17.90 -15.88 8.73
N ARG A 320 18.15 -16.55 9.89
CA ARG A 320 19.24 -17.54 10.04
C ARG A 320 19.10 -18.70 9.06
N ALA A 321 17.90 -19.24 8.97
CA ALA A 321 17.63 -20.35 8.05
C ALA A 321 17.94 -19.96 6.60
N LEU A 322 17.54 -18.76 6.16
CA LEU A 322 17.85 -18.26 4.81
C LEU A 322 19.33 -17.92 4.61
N ALA A 323 20.04 -17.52 5.65
CA ALA A 323 21.49 -17.32 5.58
C ALA A 323 22.23 -18.65 5.44
N ALA A 324 21.77 -19.71 6.11
CA ALA A 324 22.36 -21.05 6.08
C ALA A 324 21.97 -21.85 4.82
N ASP A 325 20.73 -21.70 4.32
CA ASP A 325 20.22 -22.44 3.15
C ASP A 325 20.04 -21.50 1.95
N ARG A 326 21.11 -21.36 1.16
CA ARG A 326 21.12 -20.54 -0.06
C ARG A 326 20.25 -21.12 -1.18
N ALA A 327 20.03 -22.43 -1.20
CA ALA A 327 19.14 -23.06 -2.16
C ALA A 327 17.68 -22.69 -1.90
N GLU A 328 17.26 -22.70 -0.63
CA GLU A 328 15.91 -22.24 -0.26
C GLU A 328 15.73 -20.74 -0.49
N LEU A 329 16.75 -19.92 -0.19
CA LEU A 329 16.74 -18.50 -0.53
C LEU A 329 16.52 -18.28 -2.03
N ALA A 330 17.27 -18.95 -2.88
CA ALA A 330 17.15 -18.87 -4.34
C ALA A 330 15.77 -19.34 -4.82
N ARG A 331 15.25 -20.43 -4.24
CA ARG A 331 13.90 -20.94 -4.54
C ARG A 331 12.82 -19.91 -4.24
N LEU A 332 12.87 -19.27 -3.06
CA LEU A 332 11.90 -18.26 -2.63
C LEU A 332 11.98 -17.01 -3.51
N ARG A 333 13.18 -16.53 -3.83
CA ARG A 333 13.39 -15.40 -4.74
C ARG A 333 12.76 -15.66 -6.10
N ALA A 334 13.07 -16.79 -6.71
CA ALA A 334 12.53 -17.19 -8.01
C ALA A 334 11.00 -17.40 -7.97
N ALA A 335 10.47 -18.02 -6.92
CA ALA A 335 9.04 -18.25 -6.76
C ALA A 335 8.29 -16.93 -6.54
N GLY A 336 8.81 -16.04 -5.70
CA GLY A 336 8.23 -14.71 -5.45
C GLY A 336 8.20 -13.85 -6.70
N HIS A 337 9.30 -13.82 -7.46
CA HIS A 337 9.39 -13.04 -8.69
C HIS A 337 8.42 -13.57 -9.78
N ARG A 338 8.37 -14.89 -10.01
CA ARG A 338 7.38 -15.48 -10.93
C ARG A 338 5.94 -15.16 -10.52
N LEU A 339 5.64 -15.24 -9.22
CA LEU A 339 4.33 -14.87 -8.69
C LEU A 339 4.02 -13.39 -8.94
N ALA A 340 5.02 -12.51 -8.74
CA ALA A 340 4.87 -11.08 -8.97
C ALA A 340 4.54 -10.78 -10.44
N ILE A 341 5.25 -11.38 -11.39
CA ILE A 341 4.95 -11.24 -12.83
C ILE A 341 3.54 -11.73 -13.14
N ALA A 342 3.15 -12.89 -12.61
CA ALA A 342 1.87 -13.52 -12.95
C ALA A 342 0.65 -12.85 -12.30
N ARG A 343 0.82 -12.13 -11.14
CA ARG A 343 -0.33 -11.68 -10.35
C ARG A 343 -0.22 -10.26 -9.81
N PHE A 344 0.99 -9.69 -9.71
CA PHE A 344 1.23 -8.39 -9.08
C PHE A 344 1.61 -7.31 -10.07
N ALA A 345 1.88 -7.67 -11.32
CA ALA A 345 2.13 -6.71 -12.39
C ALA A 345 0.89 -5.84 -12.65
N PRO A 346 1.06 -4.58 -13.06
CA PRO A 346 -0.05 -3.64 -13.22
C PRO A 346 -1.16 -4.16 -14.12
N ASP A 347 -0.82 -4.79 -15.24
CA ASP A 347 -1.77 -5.38 -16.20
C ASP A 347 -2.58 -6.54 -15.61
N GLN A 348 -2.00 -7.28 -14.64
CA GLN A 348 -2.65 -8.41 -14.00
C GLN A 348 -3.58 -7.98 -12.86
N VAL A 349 -3.16 -7.03 -12.02
CA VAL A 349 -3.95 -6.63 -10.84
C VAL A 349 -5.26 -5.93 -11.21
N VAL A 350 -5.35 -5.31 -12.38
CA VAL A 350 -6.55 -4.57 -12.80
C VAL A 350 -7.63 -5.46 -13.43
N GLY A 351 -7.39 -6.75 -13.64
CA GLY A 351 -8.38 -7.67 -14.23
C GLY A 351 -9.76 -7.58 -13.58
N PRO A 352 -9.90 -7.76 -12.25
CA PRO A 352 -11.18 -7.65 -11.57
C PRO A 352 -11.85 -6.26 -11.72
N LEU A 353 -11.06 -5.19 -11.79
CA LEU A 353 -11.57 -3.84 -12.05
C LEU A 353 -12.13 -3.74 -13.48
N LEU A 354 -11.41 -4.26 -14.47
CA LEU A 354 -11.86 -4.25 -15.87
C LEU A 354 -13.20 -4.95 -16.03
N ASP A 355 -13.36 -6.14 -15.44
CA ASP A 355 -14.62 -6.89 -15.46
C ASP A 355 -15.77 -6.09 -14.85
N ALA A 356 -15.51 -5.43 -13.71
CA ALA A 356 -16.52 -4.62 -13.02
C ALA A 356 -16.94 -3.38 -13.81
N ILE A 357 -16.00 -2.66 -14.46
CA ILE A 357 -16.32 -1.46 -15.22
C ILE A 357 -16.99 -1.79 -16.56
N VAL A 358 -16.58 -2.88 -17.23
CA VAL A 358 -17.25 -3.35 -18.46
C VAL A 358 -18.70 -3.65 -18.18
N THR A 359 -18.99 -4.39 -17.11
CA THR A 359 -20.37 -4.68 -16.70
C THR A 359 -21.18 -3.40 -16.46
N LYS A 360 -20.59 -2.37 -15.83
CA LYS A 360 -21.28 -1.10 -15.53
C LYS A 360 -21.48 -0.19 -16.74
N VAL A 361 -20.60 -0.26 -17.73
CA VAL A 361 -20.71 0.55 -18.96
C VAL A 361 -21.68 -0.07 -19.95
N SER A 362 -21.87 -1.39 -19.90
CA SER A 362 -22.78 -2.13 -20.79
C SER A 362 -24.25 -2.12 -20.33
N CYS A 363 -24.54 -1.67 -19.11
CA CYS A 363 -25.88 -1.50 -18.55
C CYS A 363 -26.37 -0.05 -18.70
#